data_c3cdf6d2daf4ae60bfb65c8779715736
#
_entry.id   c3cdf6d2daf4ae60bfb65c8779715736
#
_cell.length_a   1.000
_cell.length_b   1.000
_cell.length_c   1.000
_cell.angle_alpha   90.00
_cell.angle_beta   90.00
_cell.angle_gamma   90.00
#
_symmetry.space_group_name_H-M   'P 1'
#
loop_
_entity.id
_entity.type
_entity.pdbx_description
1 polymer ?
#
loop_
_entity_poly.entity_id
_entity_poly.type
_entity_poly.pdbx_seq_one_letter_code
_entity_poly.pdbx_strand_id
1 'polypeptide(L)'
;MEDKKVIVTKIWSDIFGEENSDYDDNFFELGGDSIMALKMSEQLKQKGYTISLMEVFDDPTLGGVLDSVRPLSNAAGTSSLTEKQKRSYPATIQQKWFFRRITRERDLWCEYAVISPKNAEGMSPEKVLEFLFEKKLLRNFNIIRGDNGLFFEMSEDTPILVKTEASLSHQAGENAARENISLENGKTCCMVYDNIGNMMIIIHHLFSDAVTLKNILSAIDKQDADGDFDNALYCEYAWEQYGKSENIKDDLSYME
;
A
#
# COMPACT_ATOMS: atom_id res chain seq x y z
N MET A 1 23.73 -11.32 -19.15
CA MET A 1 22.39 -11.27 -18.52
C MET A 1 22.21 -12.63 -17.86
N GLU A 2 22.05 -12.71 -16.55
CA GLU A 2 21.80 -13.98 -15.85
C GLU A 2 20.50 -14.60 -16.35
N ASP A 3 20.47 -15.93 -16.51
CA ASP A 3 19.28 -16.64 -17.01
C ASP A 3 18.13 -16.47 -15.98
N LYS A 4 16.93 -16.14 -16.46
CA LYS A 4 15.70 -16.03 -15.66
C LYS A 4 15.55 -17.21 -14.69
N LYS A 5 15.76 -18.42 -15.19
CA LYS A 5 15.67 -19.66 -14.43
C LYS A 5 16.62 -19.65 -13.22
N VAL A 6 17.89 -19.26 -13.42
CA VAL A 6 18.90 -19.23 -12.37
C VAL A 6 18.50 -18.24 -11.27
N ILE A 7 18.01 -17.06 -11.66
CA ILE A 7 17.58 -16.02 -10.72
C ILE A 7 16.38 -16.51 -9.89
N VAL A 8 15.34 -17.04 -10.55
CA VAL A 8 14.12 -17.51 -9.87
C VAL A 8 14.43 -18.66 -8.92
N THR A 9 15.16 -19.66 -9.38
CA THR A 9 15.53 -20.82 -8.55
C THR A 9 16.38 -20.40 -7.34
N LYS A 10 17.31 -19.46 -7.54
CA LYS A 10 18.12 -18.94 -6.44
C LYS A 10 17.26 -18.21 -5.39
N ILE A 11 16.35 -17.33 -5.81
CA ILE A 11 15.46 -16.62 -4.89
C ILE A 11 14.55 -17.60 -4.14
N TRP A 12 14.05 -18.64 -4.83
CA TRP A 12 13.27 -19.70 -4.22
C TRP A 12 14.08 -20.45 -3.15
N SER A 13 15.31 -20.87 -3.50
CA SER A 13 16.23 -21.54 -2.55
C SER A 13 16.56 -20.65 -1.34
N ASP A 14 16.80 -19.36 -1.56
CA ASP A 14 17.08 -18.40 -0.48
C ASP A 14 15.89 -18.22 0.48
N ILE A 15 14.66 -18.39 -0.02
CA ILE A 15 13.43 -18.29 0.76
C ILE A 15 13.18 -19.53 1.62
N PHE A 16 13.39 -20.72 1.05
CA PHE A 16 13.07 -22.00 1.70
C PHE A 16 14.27 -22.68 2.34
N GLY A 17 15.50 -22.22 2.05
CA GLY A 17 16.73 -22.81 2.59
C GLY A 17 17.11 -24.15 1.94
N GLU A 18 16.55 -24.47 0.76
CA GLU A 18 16.78 -25.72 0.05
C GLU A 18 17.61 -25.50 -1.22
N GLU A 19 18.71 -26.25 -1.39
CA GLU A 19 19.59 -26.13 -2.55
C GLU A 19 19.06 -26.83 -3.81
N ASN A 20 18.16 -27.82 -3.65
CA ASN A 20 17.57 -28.60 -4.75
C ASN A 20 16.06 -28.52 -4.70
N SER A 21 15.47 -27.62 -5.49
CA SER A 21 14.03 -27.51 -5.66
C SER A 21 13.59 -28.18 -6.96
N ASP A 22 12.51 -28.96 -6.89
CA ASP A 22 11.88 -29.59 -8.05
C ASP A 22 10.85 -28.64 -8.68
N TYR A 23 10.55 -28.79 -9.96
CA TYR A 23 9.54 -27.96 -10.63
C TYR A 23 8.14 -28.09 -10.03
N ASP A 24 7.85 -29.26 -9.47
CA ASP A 24 6.55 -29.56 -8.85
C ASP A 24 6.46 -29.11 -7.37
N ASP A 25 7.56 -28.58 -6.79
CA ASP A 25 7.57 -28.08 -5.41
C ASP A 25 6.60 -26.91 -5.26
N ASN A 26 5.67 -27.05 -4.34
CA ASN A 26 4.61 -26.08 -4.09
C ASN A 26 5.02 -25.08 -3.00
N PHE A 27 4.96 -23.79 -3.30
CA PHE A 27 5.33 -22.67 -2.44
C PHE A 27 4.69 -22.76 -1.04
N PHE A 28 3.42 -23.10 -0.98
CA PHE A 28 2.67 -23.15 0.29
C PHE A 28 2.91 -24.44 1.06
N GLU A 29 3.12 -25.56 0.37
CA GLU A 29 3.45 -26.84 0.99
C GLU A 29 4.84 -26.83 1.63
N LEU A 30 5.78 -26.05 1.06
CA LEU A 30 7.09 -25.79 1.63
C LEU A 30 7.06 -24.81 2.82
N GLY A 31 5.86 -24.34 3.22
CA GLY A 31 5.67 -23.42 4.34
C GLY A 31 5.72 -21.94 3.94
N GLY A 32 5.62 -21.64 2.66
CA GLY A 32 5.50 -20.26 2.17
C GLY A 32 4.18 -19.62 2.57
N ASP A 33 4.22 -18.32 2.79
CA ASP A 33 3.06 -17.49 3.08
C ASP A 33 3.01 -16.25 2.18
N SER A 34 1.97 -15.44 2.33
CA SER A 34 1.80 -14.21 1.52
C SER A 34 2.93 -13.20 1.72
N ILE A 35 3.58 -13.17 2.89
CA ILE A 35 4.70 -12.28 3.17
C ILE A 35 5.95 -12.77 2.45
N MET A 36 6.17 -14.08 2.42
CA MET A 36 7.28 -14.70 1.68
C MET A 36 7.08 -14.54 0.16
N ALA A 37 5.84 -14.66 -0.34
CA ALA A 37 5.52 -14.40 -1.75
C ALA A 37 5.77 -12.93 -2.14
N LEU A 38 5.43 -11.98 -1.27
CA LEU A 38 5.74 -10.57 -1.46
C LEU A 38 7.25 -10.33 -1.50
N LYS A 39 8.00 -10.93 -0.56
CA LYS A 39 9.47 -10.87 -0.51
C LYS A 39 10.10 -11.44 -1.79
N MET A 40 9.58 -12.55 -2.30
CA MET A 40 10.02 -13.13 -3.58
C MET A 40 9.80 -12.15 -4.74
N SER A 41 8.60 -11.57 -4.83
CA SER A 41 8.29 -10.57 -5.86
C SER A 41 9.22 -9.37 -5.80
N GLU A 42 9.56 -8.89 -4.61
CA GLU A 42 10.49 -7.77 -4.42
C GLU A 42 11.93 -8.11 -4.82
N GLN A 43 12.43 -9.30 -4.44
CA GLN A 43 13.75 -9.76 -4.86
C GLN A 43 13.84 -9.96 -6.38
N LEU A 44 12.77 -10.41 -7.01
CA LEU A 44 12.68 -10.52 -8.46
C LEU A 44 12.76 -9.14 -9.13
N LYS A 45 12.08 -8.12 -8.57
CA LYS A 45 12.15 -6.74 -9.08
C LYS A 45 13.57 -6.18 -9.04
N GLN A 46 14.32 -6.42 -7.96
CA GLN A 46 15.72 -6.02 -7.84
C GLN A 46 16.62 -6.68 -8.90
N LYS A 47 16.20 -7.83 -9.43
CA LYS A 47 16.90 -8.56 -10.51
C LYS A 47 16.36 -8.24 -11.91
N GLY A 48 15.44 -7.28 -12.02
CA GLY A 48 14.86 -6.86 -13.30
C GLY A 48 13.74 -7.79 -13.81
N TYR A 49 13.06 -8.49 -12.92
CA TYR A 49 11.92 -9.36 -13.23
C TYR A 49 10.70 -8.98 -12.40
N THR A 50 9.52 -9.39 -12.82
CA THR A 50 8.28 -9.18 -12.11
C THR A 50 7.38 -10.42 -12.15
N ILE A 51 6.62 -10.61 -11.07
CA ILE A 51 5.51 -11.55 -10.93
C ILE A 51 4.46 -10.90 -10.03
N SER A 52 3.19 -11.12 -10.30
CA SER A 52 2.13 -10.70 -9.39
C SER A 52 1.89 -11.76 -8.31
N LEU A 53 1.39 -11.32 -7.14
CA LEU A 53 1.02 -12.26 -6.07
C LEU A 53 -0.07 -13.23 -6.52
N MET A 54 -1.02 -12.77 -7.34
CA MET A 54 -2.08 -13.64 -7.87
C MET A 54 -1.51 -14.79 -8.73
N GLU A 55 -0.51 -14.52 -9.54
CA GLU A 55 0.14 -15.56 -10.36
C GLU A 55 0.83 -16.62 -9.48
N VAL A 56 1.38 -16.22 -8.33
CA VAL A 56 1.93 -17.17 -7.35
C VAL A 56 0.83 -18.00 -6.66
N PHE A 57 -0.36 -17.42 -6.45
CA PHE A 57 -1.50 -18.14 -5.89
C PHE A 57 -2.19 -19.05 -6.91
N ASP A 58 -2.24 -18.64 -8.18
CA ASP A 58 -2.89 -19.40 -9.25
C ASP A 58 -2.14 -20.67 -9.61
N ASP A 59 -0.81 -20.61 -9.69
CA ASP A 59 0.06 -21.77 -9.82
C ASP A 59 1.27 -21.65 -8.89
N PRO A 60 1.15 -22.16 -7.66
CA PRO A 60 2.17 -21.99 -6.63
C PRO A 60 3.38 -22.93 -6.79
N THR A 61 3.49 -23.67 -7.88
CA THR A 61 4.65 -24.52 -8.14
C THR A 61 5.85 -23.69 -8.59
N LEU A 62 7.08 -24.19 -8.37
CA LEU A 62 8.28 -23.55 -8.90
C LEU A 62 8.19 -23.40 -10.43
N GLY A 63 7.61 -24.40 -11.11
CA GLY A 63 7.34 -24.36 -12.54
C GLY A 63 6.40 -23.23 -12.91
N GLY A 64 5.27 -23.10 -12.25
CA GLY A 64 4.28 -22.04 -12.46
C GLY A 64 4.86 -20.64 -12.20
N VAL A 65 5.66 -20.49 -11.14
CA VAL A 65 6.39 -19.24 -10.88
C VAL A 65 7.37 -18.92 -11.98
N LEU A 66 8.14 -19.92 -12.46
CA LEU A 66 9.07 -19.73 -13.56
C LEU A 66 8.37 -19.31 -14.86
N ASP A 67 7.20 -19.86 -15.15
CA ASP A 67 6.44 -19.53 -16.35
C ASP A 67 5.84 -18.11 -16.25
N SER A 68 5.38 -17.71 -15.06
CA SER A 68 4.75 -16.43 -14.81
C SER A 68 5.73 -15.27 -14.66
N VAL A 69 6.97 -15.52 -14.22
CA VAL A 69 8.00 -14.48 -14.10
C VAL A 69 8.40 -13.95 -15.48
N ARG A 70 8.30 -12.64 -15.63
CA ARG A 70 8.65 -11.92 -16.88
C ARG A 70 9.66 -10.82 -16.60
N PRO A 71 10.47 -10.43 -17.59
CA PRO A 71 11.38 -9.29 -17.44
C PRO A 71 10.60 -8.06 -16.98
N LEU A 72 11.14 -7.37 -16.01
CA LEU A 72 10.71 -6.01 -15.72
C LEU A 72 11.10 -5.22 -16.97
N SER A 73 10.17 -5.11 -17.94
CA SER A 73 10.43 -4.31 -19.11
C SER A 73 10.85 -2.93 -18.58
N ASN A 74 11.82 -2.27 -19.24
CA ASN A 74 12.15 -0.86 -19.00
C ASN A 74 11.00 0.11 -19.38
N ALA A 75 9.82 -0.39 -19.66
CA ALA A 75 8.58 0.14 -19.22
C ALA A 75 8.57 0.07 -17.66
N ALA A 76 9.50 0.83 -17.01
CA ALA A 76 9.13 1.54 -15.81
C ALA A 76 7.78 2.15 -16.16
N GLY A 77 6.71 1.43 -15.76
CA GLY A 77 5.32 1.69 -16.03
C GLY A 77 5.07 2.88 -16.94
N THR A 78 5.03 2.67 -18.24
CA THR A 78 3.91 3.26 -18.92
C THR A 78 2.72 2.43 -18.47
N SER A 79 2.28 2.70 -17.24
CA SER A 79 0.96 2.36 -16.79
C SER A 79 0.04 2.65 -17.96
N SER A 80 -0.70 1.64 -18.44
CA SER A 80 -1.68 1.85 -19.50
C SER A 80 -2.76 2.86 -19.07
N LEU A 81 -2.69 3.29 -17.81
CA LEU A 81 -3.55 4.27 -17.20
C LEU A 81 -3.21 5.68 -17.68
N THR A 82 -4.24 6.42 -18.03
CA THR A 82 -4.14 7.86 -18.25
C THR A 82 -3.72 8.58 -16.97
N GLU A 83 -3.16 9.77 -17.05
CA GLU A 83 -2.81 10.59 -15.87
C GLU A 83 -4.00 10.80 -14.92
N LYS A 84 -5.22 10.90 -15.47
CA LYS A 84 -6.45 10.96 -14.67
C LYS A 84 -6.69 9.66 -13.89
N GLN A 85 -6.45 8.51 -14.50
CA GLN A 85 -6.64 7.20 -13.87
C GLN A 85 -5.58 6.90 -12.79
N LYS A 86 -4.39 7.48 -12.90
CA LYS A 86 -3.36 7.40 -11.87
C LYS A 86 -3.70 8.21 -10.62
N ARG A 87 -4.54 9.23 -10.76
CA ARG A 87 -4.96 10.13 -9.66
C ARG A 87 -6.32 9.78 -9.09
N SER A 88 -7.17 9.13 -9.88
CA SER A 88 -8.52 8.72 -9.48
C SER A 88 -8.72 7.25 -9.82
N TYR A 89 -9.09 6.44 -8.85
CA TYR A 89 -9.27 5.00 -9.00
C TYR A 89 -10.60 4.53 -8.40
N PRO A 90 -11.22 3.49 -8.97
CA PRO A 90 -12.46 2.93 -8.43
C PRO A 90 -12.21 2.22 -7.09
N ALA A 91 -13.19 2.27 -6.21
CA ALA A 91 -13.13 1.55 -4.95
C ALA A 91 -12.96 0.05 -5.18
N THR A 92 -11.99 -0.54 -4.49
CA THR A 92 -11.81 -2.00 -4.46
C THR A 92 -12.97 -2.69 -3.74
N ILE A 93 -13.04 -4.02 -3.84
CA ILE A 93 -14.07 -4.82 -3.16
C ILE A 93 -14.03 -4.57 -1.64
N GLN A 94 -12.83 -4.53 -1.04
CA GLN A 94 -12.63 -4.28 0.38
C GLN A 94 -13.14 -2.89 0.80
N GLN A 95 -12.84 -1.87 -0.01
CA GLN A 95 -13.30 -0.50 0.26
C GLN A 95 -14.83 -0.37 0.11
N LYS A 96 -15.43 -1.02 -0.90
CA LYS A 96 -16.89 -1.08 -1.04
C LYS A 96 -17.53 -1.80 0.15
N TRP A 97 -16.95 -2.92 0.58
CA TRP A 97 -17.39 -3.67 1.75
C TRP A 97 -17.35 -2.81 3.02
N PHE A 98 -16.28 -2.04 3.24
CA PHE A 98 -16.17 -1.11 4.36
C PHE A 98 -17.37 -0.15 4.40
N PHE A 99 -17.65 0.54 3.31
CA PHE A 99 -18.77 1.49 3.26
C PHE A 99 -20.15 0.83 3.44
N ARG A 100 -20.27 -0.43 3.09
CA ARG A 100 -21.52 -1.18 3.26
C ARG A 100 -21.72 -1.66 4.69
N ARG A 101 -20.67 -2.12 5.35
CA ARG A 101 -20.72 -2.78 6.67
C ARG A 101 -20.50 -1.84 7.84
N ILE A 102 -19.58 -0.92 7.71
CA ILE A 102 -19.24 0.02 8.78
C ILE A 102 -20.19 1.22 8.66
N THR A 103 -21.10 1.36 9.61
CA THR A 103 -22.14 2.41 9.60
C THR A 103 -21.91 3.50 10.63
N ARG A 104 -21.05 3.24 11.64
CA ARG A 104 -20.76 4.17 12.74
C ARG A 104 -19.27 4.41 12.84
N GLU A 105 -18.90 5.61 13.27
CA GLU A 105 -17.51 6.00 13.56
C GLU A 105 -16.53 5.64 12.43
N ARG A 106 -16.95 5.75 11.19
CA ARG A 106 -16.15 5.42 10.02
C ARG A 106 -14.81 6.14 10.01
N ASP A 107 -14.80 7.40 10.41
CA ASP A 107 -13.62 8.26 10.41
C ASP A 107 -12.55 7.83 11.43
N LEU A 108 -12.91 6.95 12.38
CA LEU A 108 -12.00 6.47 13.42
C LEU A 108 -11.28 5.15 13.08
N TRP A 109 -11.53 4.58 11.92
CA TRP A 109 -10.80 3.42 11.42
C TRP A 109 -9.43 3.84 10.90
N CYS A 110 -8.57 4.24 11.84
CA CYS A 110 -7.27 4.79 11.55
C CYS A 110 -6.16 3.87 12.07
N GLU A 111 -5.06 3.89 11.36
CA GLU A 111 -3.78 3.36 11.79
C GLU A 111 -2.90 4.49 12.31
N TYR A 112 -2.03 4.16 13.26
CA TYR A 112 -1.21 5.11 13.98
C TYR A 112 0.25 4.67 13.95
N ALA A 113 1.16 5.57 13.60
CA ALA A 113 2.59 5.34 13.68
C ALA A 113 3.26 6.47 14.45
N VAL A 114 4.00 6.11 15.51
CA VAL A 114 4.74 7.10 16.33
C VAL A 114 6.18 7.15 15.87
N ILE A 115 6.69 8.35 15.69
CA ILE A 115 8.04 8.69 15.29
C ILE A 115 8.68 9.50 16.40
N SER A 116 9.80 9.01 16.94
CA SER A 116 10.60 9.79 17.87
C SER A 116 11.50 10.78 17.10
N PRO A 117 11.96 11.89 17.75
CA PRO A 117 12.91 12.81 17.15
C PRO A 117 14.21 12.14 16.68
N LYS A 118 14.61 11.06 17.35
CA LYS A 118 15.77 10.23 16.97
C LYS A 118 15.61 9.59 15.60
N ASN A 119 14.41 9.05 15.30
CA ASN A 119 14.13 8.39 14.04
C ASN A 119 13.98 9.39 12.88
N ALA A 120 13.66 10.64 13.20
CA ALA A 120 13.57 11.71 12.21
C ALA A 120 14.92 12.46 12.00
N GLU A 121 16.02 12.01 12.59
CA GLU A 121 17.35 12.59 12.45
C GLU A 121 17.40 14.13 12.58
N GLY A 122 16.58 14.68 13.51
CA GLY A 122 16.51 16.11 13.77
C GLY A 122 15.67 16.91 12.80
N MET A 123 14.89 16.28 11.90
CA MET A 123 13.89 16.99 11.12
C MET A 123 12.78 17.52 12.04
N SER A 124 12.34 18.76 11.80
CA SER A 124 11.16 19.28 12.48
C SER A 124 9.88 18.59 11.97
N PRO A 125 8.78 18.58 12.74
CA PRO A 125 7.51 18.01 12.30
C PRO A 125 7.03 18.54 10.94
N GLU A 126 7.24 19.83 10.69
CA GLU A 126 6.89 20.47 9.41
C GLU A 126 7.70 19.88 8.25
N LYS A 127 9.00 19.67 8.44
CA LYS A 127 9.87 19.07 7.43
C LYS A 127 9.56 17.60 7.17
N VAL A 128 9.20 16.86 8.21
CA VAL A 128 8.75 15.46 8.05
C VAL A 128 7.46 15.42 7.23
N LEU A 129 6.48 16.28 7.54
CA LEU A 129 5.25 16.33 6.78
C LEU A 129 5.49 16.75 5.33
N GLU A 130 6.30 17.76 5.08
CA GLU A 130 6.69 18.22 3.73
C GLU A 130 7.35 17.08 2.94
N PHE A 131 8.33 16.41 3.53
CA PHE A 131 8.98 15.24 2.93
C PHE A 131 8.00 14.14 2.56
N LEU A 132 7.11 13.76 3.48
CA LEU A 132 6.12 12.71 3.23
C LEU A 132 5.12 13.11 2.14
N PHE A 133 4.76 14.38 2.10
CA PHE A 133 3.87 14.91 1.08
C PHE A 133 4.55 14.97 -0.29
N GLU A 134 5.77 15.48 -0.41
CA GLU A 134 6.52 15.53 -1.66
C GLU A 134 6.78 14.13 -2.23
N LYS A 135 7.12 13.19 -1.37
CA LYS A 135 7.34 11.78 -1.76
C LYS A 135 6.04 10.99 -1.94
N LYS A 136 4.87 11.62 -1.86
CA LYS A 136 3.52 11.03 -2.01
C LYS A 136 3.22 9.90 -1.01
N LEU A 137 3.95 9.85 0.10
CA LEU A 137 3.81 8.84 1.16
C LEU A 137 2.64 9.14 2.10
N LEU A 138 2.25 10.41 2.22
CA LEU A 138 1.13 10.85 3.05
C LEU A 138 0.25 11.80 2.25
N ARG A 139 -0.93 11.34 1.85
CA ARG A 139 -1.87 12.08 1.01
C ARG A 139 -3.31 11.93 1.50
N ASN A 140 -4.06 12.98 1.34
CA ASN A 140 -5.51 12.94 1.47
C ASN A 140 -6.17 12.39 0.20
N PHE A 141 -7.37 11.83 0.36
CA PHE A 141 -8.16 11.30 -0.75
C PHE A 141 -9.60 11.81 -0.68
N ASN A 142 -10.06 12.39 -1.77
CA ASN A 142 -11.48 12.73 -1.95
C ASN A 142 -12.27 11.48 -2.31
N ILE A 143 -13.47 11.36 -1.74
CA ILE A 143 -14.38 10.26 -2.01
C ILE A 143 -15.45 10.76 -2.97
N ILE A 144 -15.43 10.24 -4.21
CA ILE A 144 -16.34 10.64 -5.26
C ILE A 144 -17.40 9.56 -5.44
N ARG A 145 -18.66 9.95 -5.30
CA ARG A 145 -19.83 9.09 -5.55
C ARG A 145 -20.49 9.54 -6.84
N GLY A 146 -20.55 8.68 -7.81
CA GLY A 146 -21.18 8.94 -9.10
C GLY A 146 -22.03 7.76 -9.57
N ASP A 147 -22.70 7.93 -10.70
CA ASP A 147 -23.57 6.91 -11.31
C ASP A 147 -22.80 5.61 -11.61
N ASN A 148 -21.49 5.72 -11.85
CA ASN A 148 -20.61 4.59 -12.14
C ASN A 148 -19.95 3.99 -10.88
N GLY A 149 -20.38 4.39 -9.66
CA GLY A 149 -19.89 3.80 -8.42
C GLY A 149 -19.09 4.76 -7.53
N LEU A 150 -18.27 4.16 -6.68
CA LEU A 150 -17.45 4.85 -5.70
C LEU A 150 -16.01 4.94 -6.22
N PHE A 151 -15.44 6.14 -6.22
CA PHE A 151 -14.08 6.42 -6.64
C PHE A 151 -13.33 7.18 -5.54
N PHE A 152 -12.00 7.03 -5.55
CA PHE A 152 -11.09 7.81 -4.72
C PHE A 152 -10.17 8.63 -5.59
N GLU A 153 -10.02 9.90 -5.27
CA GLU A 153 -9.15 10.83 -5.98
C GLU A 153 -8.11 11.39 -5.01
N MET A 154 -6.85 11.31 -5.39
CA MET A 154 -5.75 11.87 -4.60
C MET A 154 -5.88 13.39 -4.54
N SER A 155 -5.90 13.95 -3.32
CA SER A 155 -5.93 15.39 -3.10
C SER A 155 -4.54 16.01 -3.27
N GLU A 156 -4.51 17.24 -3.76
CA GLU A 156 -3.31 18.08 -3.78
C GLU A 156 -3.12 18.86 -2.47
N ASP A 157 -4.10 18.78 -1.56
CA ASP A 157 -4.02 19.46 -0.27
C ASP A 157 -3.06 18.73 0.66
N THR A 158 -2.15 19.49 1.26
CA THR A 158 -1.24 18.97 2.30
C THR A 158 -2.06 18.51 3.51
N PRO A 159 -1.77 17.33 4.07
CA PRO A 159 -2.39 16.90 5.30
C PRO A 159 -2.15 17.87 6.44
N ILE A 160 -3.08 17.93 7.40
CA ILE A 160 -2.99 18.86 8.52
C ILE A 160 -1.90 18.40 9.50
N LEU A 161 -1.15 19.38 10.02
CA LEU A 161 -0.19 19.21 11.10
C LEU A 161 -0.75 19.86 12.38
N VAL A 162 -0.91 19.07 13.43
CA VAL A 162 -1.52 19.50 14.69
C VAL A 162 -0.50 19.41 15.82
N LYS A 163 -0.35 20.50 16.55
CA LYS A 163 0.42 20.50 17.81
C LYS A 163 -0.48 20.09 18.98
N THR A 164 0.01 19.19 19.83
CA THR A 164 -0.65 18.80 21.06
C THR A 164 0.25 19.07 22.27
N GLU A 165 -0.35 19.40 23.40
CA GLU A 165 0.36 19.51 24.68
C GLU A 165 0.40 18.17 25.43
N ALA A 166 -0.46 17.23 25.03
CA ALA A 166 -0.50 15.90 25.61
C ALA A 166 0.61 15.01 25.03
N SER A 167 1.13 14.10 25.85
CA SER A 167 2.00 13.03 25.36
C SER A 167 1.29 12.18 24.33
N LEU A 168 1.99 11.81 23.27
CA LEU A 168 1.42 10.97 22.21
C LEU A 168 1.14 9.56 22.75
N SER A 169 -0.13 9.21 22.79
CA SER A 169 -0.68 7.92 23.21
C SER A 169 -1.74 7.50 22.21
N HIS A 170 -2.18 6.25 22.27
CA HIS A 170 -3.31 5.79 21.46
C HIS A 170 -4.55 6.68 21.63
N GLN A 171 -4.88 7.06 22.87
CA GLN A 171 -6.00 7.96 23.14
C GLN A 171 -5.81 9.37 22.54
N ALA A 172 -4.59 9.90 22.57
CA ALA A 172 -4.28 11.16 21.91
C ALA A 172 -4.48 11.07 20.39
N GLY A 173 -4.08 9.93 19.80
CA GLY A 173 -4.30 9.61 18.40
C GLY A 173 -5.78 9.53 18.04
N GLU A 174 -6.59 8.83 18.83
CA GLU A 174 -8.05 8.76 18.62
C GLU A 174 -8.70 10.13 18.71
N ASN A 175 -8.33 10.95 19.69
CA ASN A 175 -8.86 12.30 19.82
C ASN A 175 -8.50 13.15 18.59
N ALA A 176 -7.24 13.08 18.16
CA ALA A 176 -6.80 13.79 16.96
C ALA A 176 -7.51 13.31 15.70
N ALA A 177 -7.76 11.99 15.59
CA ALA A 177 -8.54 11.43 14.47
C ALA A 177 -9.97 11.99 14.47
N ARG A 178 -10.66 12.02 15.63
CA ARG A 178 -12.02 12.58 15.75
C ARG A 178 -12.11 14.03 15.30
N GLU A 179 -11.07 14.81 15.51
CA GLU A 179 -11.06 16.23 15.19
C GLU A 179 -10.62 16.50 13.74
N ASN A 180 -9.78 15.65 13.19
CA ASN A 180 -9.04 15.97 11.95
C ASN A 180 -9.29 15.01 10.80
N ILE A 181 -9.84 13.81 11.03
CA ILE A 181 -10.19 12.87 9.97
C ILE A 181 -11.67 13.01 9.63
N SER A 182 -11.96 13.12 8.35
CA SER A 182 -13.32 13.18 7.82
C SER A 182 -13.33 12.64 6.39
N LEU A 183 -13.85 11.44 6.21
CA LEU A 183 -14.00 10.83 4.90
C LEU A 183 -14.90 11.67 3.98
N GLU A 184 -15.93 12.30 4.54
CA GLU A 184 -16.85 13.15 3.78
C GLU A 184 -16.15 14.38 3.19
N ASN A 185 -15.17 14.95 3.92
CA ASN A 185 -14.44 16.14 3.53
C ASN A 185 -13.07 15.83 2.89
N GLY A 186 -12.81 14.57 2.54
CA GLY A 186 -11.56 14.16 1.92
C GLY A 186 -10.32 14.27 2.84
N LYS A 187 -10.52 14.36 4.15
CA LYS A 187 -9.44 14.40 5.16
C LYS A 187 -9.19 12.99 5.65
N THR A 188 -8.23 12.30 5.04
CA THR A 188 -7.99 10.88 5.27
C THR A 188 -6.70 10.59 6.03
N CYS A 189 -5.88 11.61 6.28
CA CYS A 189 -4.69 11.52 7.10
C CYS A 189 -4.37 12.87 7.76
N CYS A 190 -3.63 12.79 8.87
CA CYS A 190 -3.06 13.95 9.53
C CYS A 190 -1.77 13.56 10.27
N MET A 191 -1.02 14.55 10.74
CA MET A 191 0.13 14.34 11.61
C MET A 191 -0.02 15.20 12.87
N VAL A 192 0.32 14.62 14.02
CA VAL A 192 0.27 15.28 15.33
C VAL A 192 1.67 15.27 15.93
N TYR A 193 2.06 16.31 16.64
CA TYR A 193 3.33 16.35 17.37
C TYR A 193 3.20 16.95 18.75
N ASP A 194 4.03 16.47 19.69
CA ASP A 194 4.08 16.96 21.06
C ASP A 194 5.18 18.01 21.30
N ASN A 195 5.24 18.54 22.51
CA ASN A 195 6.20 19.58 22.90
C ASN A 195 7.66 19.11 22.94
N ILE A 196 7.92 17.80 22.92
CA ILE A 196 9.28 17.23 22.91
C ILE A 196 9.69 16.70 21.53
N GLY A 197 8.85 16.93 20.52
CA GLY A 197 9.14 16.60 19.13
C GLY A 197 8.82 15.17 18.71
N ASN A 198 8.14 14.37 19.54
CA ASN A 198 7.56 13.13 19.02
C ASN A 198 6.43 13.47 18.05
N MET A 199 6.30 12.66 17.03
CA MET A 199 5.28 12.80 16.00
C MET A 199 4.44 11.53 15.90
N MET A 200 3.18 11.69 15.54
CA MET A 200 2.29 10.59 15.23
C MET A 200 1.63 10.82 13.88
N ILE A 201 1.82 9.88 12.97
CA ILE A 201 1.09 9.83 11.71
C ILE A 201 -0.21 9.07 11.96
N ILE A 202 -1.30 9.60 11.46
CA ILE A 202 -2.64 9.04 11.52
C ILE A 202 -3.16 8.91 10.11
N ILE A 203 -3.46 7.70 9.67
CA ILE A 203 -3.99 7.45 8.32
C ILE A 203 -5.22 6.57 8.43
N HIS A 204 -6.26 6.92 7.71
CA HIS A 204 -7.46 6.09 7.62
C HIS A 204 -7.14 4.76 6.93
N HIS A 205 -7.56 3.64 7.53
CA HIS A 205 -7.23 2.28 7.08
C HIS A 205 -7.78 1.90 5.68
N LEU A 206 -8.66 2.71 5.08
CA LEU A 206 -9.02 2.58 3.67
C LEU A 206 -7.85 2.89 2.72
N PHE A 207 -6.82 3.60 3.18
CA PHE A 207 -5.71 4.13 2.37
C PHE A 207 -4.34 3.69 2.90
N SER A 208 -4.32 2.87 3.95
CA SER A 208 -3.08 2.35 4.55
C SER A 208 -3.27 0.96 5.13
N ASP A 209 -2.16 0.30 5.30
CA ASP A 209 -1.99 -0.95 6.02
C ASP A 209 -0.66 -0.95 6.77
N ALA A 210 -0.38 -1.99 7.53
CA ALA A 210 0.87 -2.13 8.29
C ALA A 210 2.12 -2.05 7.40
N VAL A 211 2.04 -2.47 6.14
CA VAL A 211 3.15 -2.39 5.17
C VAL A 211 3.36 -0.94 4.76
N THR A 212 2.30 -0.22 4.48
CA THR A 212 2.32 1.22 4.18
C THR A 212 2.99 2.00 5.31
N LEU A 213 2.57 1.80 6.56
CA LEU A 213 3.17 2.46 7.72
C LEU A 213 4.66 2.11 7.89
N LYS A 214 5.02 0.84 7.71
CA LYS A 214 6.42 0.40 7.76
C LYS A 214 7.27 1.10 6.69
N ASN A 215 6.75 1.25 5.48
CA ASN A 215 7.43 1.93 4.39
C ASN A 215 7.62 3.42 4.70
N ILE A 216 6.60 4.09 5.21
CA ILE A 216 6.66 5.48 5.66
C ILE A 216 7.75 5.65 6.73
N LEU A 217 7.75 4.82 7.76
CA LEU A 217 8.76 4.86 8.82
C LEU A 217 10.17 4.63 8.29
N SER A 218 10.34 3.66 7.39
CA SER A 218 11.63 3.38 6.75
C SER A 218 12.12 4.55 5.87
N ALA A 219 11.22 5.23 5.16
CA ALA A 219 11.56 6.39 4.35
C ALA A 219 12.03 7.57 5.21
N ILE A 220 11.40 7.78 6.36
CA ILE A 220 11.82 8.82 7.32
C ILE A 220 13.19 8.50 7.90
N ASP A 221 13.41 7.26 8.33
CA ASP A 221 14.67 6.80 8.95
C ASP A 221 15.86 6.93 7.99
N LYS A 222 15.65 6.63 6.71
CA LYS A 222 16.67 6.74 5.66
C LYS A 222 16.78 8.15 5.07
N GLN A 223 15.84 9.05 5.37
CA GLN A 223 15.64 10.34 4.68
C GLN A 223 15.58 10.19 3.14
N ASP A 224 15.21 9.02 2.69
CA ASP A 224 15.05 8.68 1.29
C ASP A 224 13.84 7.76 1.13
N ALA A 225 13.15 7.91 0.02
CA ALA A 225 12.13 6.99 -0.42
C ALA A 225 12.72 6.16 -1.55
N ASP A 226 13.22 4.97 -1.22
CA ASP A 226 13.65 4.01 -2.22
C ASP A 226 12.44 3.60 -3.10
N GLY A 227 12.40 4.13 -4.29
CA GLY A 227 11.36 3.84 -5.27
C GLY A 227 10.31 4.95 -5.38
N ASP A 228 9.68 4.96 -6.52
CA ASP A 228 8.53 5.79 -6.79
C ASP A 228 7.35 5.17 -6.04
N PHE A 229 7.02 5.70 -4.85
CA PHE A 229 5.78 5.38 -4.14
C PHE A 229 4.58 5.93 -4.93
N ASP A 230 4.68 5.81 -6.24
CA ASP A 230 3.57 6.11 -7.10
C ASP A 230 2.44 5.12 -6.80
N ASN A 231 1.29 5.63 -6.43
CA ASN A 231 0.05 4.87 -6.30
C ASN A 231 -0.35 4.16 -7.61
N ALA A 232 0.47 4.26 -8.65
CA ALA A 232 0.20 3.68 -9.97
C ALA A 232 -0.12 2.20 -9.89
N LEU A 233 0.67 1.41 -9.14
CA LEU A 233 0.41 -0.03 -8.99
C LEU A 233 -0.92 -0.32 -8.29
N TYR A 234 -1.27 0.46 -7.26
CA TYR A 234 -2.55 0.31 -6.58
C TYR A 234 -3.70 0.77 -7.48
N CYS A 235 -3.52 1.86 -8.23
CA CYS A 235 -4.49 2.33 -9.21
C CYS A 235 -4.70 1.29 -10.33
N GLU A 236 -3.62 0.68 -10.85
CA GLU A 236 -3.70 -0.39 -11.83
C GLU A 236 -4.50 -1.57 -11.32
N TYR A 237 -4.19 -2.04 -10.11
CA TYR A 237 -4.94 -3.10 -9.46
C TYR A 237 -6.43 -2.75 -9.31
N ALA A 238 -6.75 -1.54 -8.83
CA ALA A 238 -8.13 -1.11 -8.64
C ALA A 238 -8.90 -1.01 -9.97
N TRP A 239 -8.28 -0.50 -11.03
CA TRP A 239 -8.87 -0.44 -12.37
C TRP A 239 -9.03 -1.82 -13.00
N GLU A 240 -8.09 -2.73 -12.78
CA GLU A 240 -8.21 -4.12 -13.24
C GLU A 240 -9.39 -4.83 -12.54
N GLN A 241 -9.52 -4.67 -11.22
CA GLN A 241 -10.65 -5.21 -10.46
C GLN A 241 -11.98 -4.62 -10.93
N TYR A 242 -12.01 -3.34 -11.25
CA TYR A 242 -13.20 -2.67 -11.78
C TYR A 242 -13.63 -3.25 -13.12
N GLY A 243 -12.68 -3.41 -14.06
CA GLY A 243 -12.94 -4.02 -15.36
C GLY A 243 -13.44 -5.47 -15.27
N LYS A 244 -12.90 -6.25 -14.34
CA LYS A 244 -13.39 -7.62 -14.06
C LYS A 244 -14.79 -7.60 -13.47
N SER A 245 -15.11 -6.65 -12.57
CA SER A 245 -16.43 -6.55 -11.92
C SER A 245 -17.56 -6.13 -12.87
N GLU A 246 -17.29 -5.40 -13.93
CA GLU A 246 -18.27 -5.12 -14.97
C GLU A 246 -18.70 -6.37 -15.75
N ASN A 247 -17.79 -7.36 -15.84
CA ASN A 247 -18.08 -8.66 -16.43
C ASN A 247 -18.77 -9.64 -15.47
N ILE A 248 -18.79 -9.35 -14.16
CA ILE A 248 -19.35 -10.21 -13.09
C ILE A 248 -20.62 -9.55 -12.50
N LYS A 249 -21.45 -8.92 -13.30
CA LYS A 249 -22.71 -8.34 -12.82
C LYS A 249 -23.69 -9.37 -12.22
N ASP A 250 -23.46 -10.65 -12.43
CA ASP A 250 -24.32 -11.73 -11.93
C ASP A 250 -23.89 -12.34 -10.59
N ASP A 251 -22.64 -12.13 -10.12
CA ASP A 251 -22.15 -12.79 -8.90
C ASP A 251 -22.33 -11.98 -7.60
N LEU A 252 -22.80 -10.75 -7.66
CA LEU A 252 -23.01 -9.93 -6.46
C LEU A 252 -24.29 -10.32 -5.66
N SER A 253 -25.13 -11.21 -6.19
CA SER A 253 -26.30 -11.76 -5.48
C SER A 253 -25.92 -12.67 -4.30
N TYR A 254 -24.68 -13.17 -4.22
CA TYR A 254 -24.19 -13.99 -3.12
C TYR A 254 -23.77 -13.18 -1.88
N MET A 255 -23.79 -11.84 -1.93
CA MET A 255 -23.37 -10.97 -0.82
C MET A 255 -24.54 -10.20 -0.18
N GLU A 256 -25.77 -10.55 -0.47
CA GLU A 256 -26.96 -10.12 0.29
C GLU A 256 -27.14 -11.04 1.52
#